data_e18778c4d11d161cc1496cbcbb19b365
#
_entry.id   e18778c4d11d161cc1496cbcbb19b365
#
_cell.length_a   1.000
_cell.length_b   1.000
_cell.length_c   1.000
_cell.angle_alpha   90.00
_cell.angle_beta   90.00
_cell.angle_gamma   90.00
#
_symmetry.space_group_name_H-M   'P 1'
#
loop_
_entity.id
_entity.type
_entity.pdbx_description
1 polymer ?
#
loop_
_entity_poly.entity_id
_entity_poly.type
_entity_poly.pdbx_seq_one_letter_code
_entity_poly.pdbx_strand_id
1 'polypeptide(L)'
;MKKLMIFGDSIIKGVTYNGQSYHLCQDHDFDTIAAQGVTVENHARMGATIDAGLKQIDRRLAPCAEDTTVLFCFGGNDCDYDWKAISADPDGEHLPHTPSERFIDGYCTAIRKARQAGARVAMTSLPPLEQSRYFSFITKGLSAENILRWLGDTDHLYRWQEYYNDMVTQLSRAFGCRLVDLRAEFLKSRVFPSLIGADGIHPTQAGHDLIHQSVQSALSY
;
A
#
# COMPACT_ATOMS: atom_id res chain seq x y z
N MET A 1 -18.60 -4.09 -13.25
CA MET A 1 -18.13 -4.83 -12.03
C MET A 1 -19.29 -4.97 -11.07
N LYS A 2 -19.51 -6.20 -10.55
CA LYS A 2 -20.59 -6.47 -9.56
C LYS A 2 -20.05 -6.69 -8.16
N LYS A 3 -18.79 -7.13 -8.04
CA LYS A 3 -18.12 -7.37 -6.77
C LYS A 3 -16.68 -6.86 -6.82
N LEU A 4 -16.26 -6.19 -5.75
CA LEU A 4 -14.90 -5.75 -5.50
C LEU A 4 -14.40 -6.38 -4.20
N MET A 5 -13.35 -7.19 -4.29
CA MET A 5 -12.64 -7.73 -3.13
C MET A 5 -11.29 -7.02 -3.01
N ILE A 6 -11.00 -6.46 -1.85
CA ILE A 6 -9.78 -5.66 -1.62
C ILE A 6 -8.89 -6.42 -0.64
N PHE A 7 -7.64 -6.64 -1.03
CA PHE A 7 -6.58 -7.15 -0.15
C PHE A 7 -5.44 -6.15 -0.14
N GLY A 8 -5.00 -5.76 1.04
CA GLY A 8 -3.99 -4.72 1.16
C GLY A 8 -3.60 -4.43 2.60
N ASP A 9 -2.90 -3.34 2.76
CA ASP A 9 -2.39 -2.85 4.03
C ASP A 9 -3.24 -1.70 4.62
N SER A 10 -2.65 -0.91 5.51
CA SER A 10 -3.30 0.22 6.18
C SER A 10 -3.77 1.31 5.21
N ILE A 11 -3.09 1.47 4.08
CA ILE A 11 -3.43 2.51 3.10
C ILE A 11 -4.82 2.27 2.52
N ILE A 12 -5.05 1.08 1.94
CA ILE A 12 -6.36 0.78 1.34
C ILE A 12 -7.41 0.38 2.39
N LYS A 13 -6.98 0.09 3.62
CA LYS A 13 -7.88 -0.06 4.77
C LYS A 13 -8.49 1.27 5.21
N GLY A 14 -7.96 2.39 4.77
CA GLY A 14 -8.43 3.71 5.17
C GLY A 14 -7.84 4.24 6.47
N VAL A 15 -6.64 3.77 6.88
CA VAL A 15 -6.00 4.24 8.11
C VAL A 15 -5.38 5.62 7.89
N THR A 16 -5.67 6.55 8.80
CA THR A 16 -5.08 7.90 8.89
C THR A 16 -4.39 8.09 10.24
N TYR A 17 -3.40 8.98 10.32
CA TYR A 17 -2.68 9.31 11.54
C TYR A 17 -2.72 10.82 11.81
N ASN A 18 -3.24 11.22 12.98
CA ASN A 18 -3.42 12.62 13.35
C ASN A 18 -2.25 13.23 14.17
N GLY A 19 -1.14 12.51 14.32
CA GLY A 19 0.01 12.90 15.15
C GLY A 19 0.02 12.25 16.54
N GLN A 20 -1.10 11.66 16.99
CA GLN A 20 -1.24 11.01 18.29
C GLN A 20 -1.71 9.55 18.18
N SER A 21 -2.69 9.29 17.32
CA SER A 21 -3.32 7.98 17.17
C SER A 21 -3.76 7.70 15.74
N TYR A 22 -3.96 6.44 15.44
CA TYR A 22 -4.51 5.98 14.18
C TYR A 22 -6.03 5.93 14.24
N HIS A 23 -6.66 6.33 13.14
CA HIS A 23 -8.12 6.32 12.96
C HIS A 23 -8.45 5.74 11.58
N LEU A 24 -9.70 5.38 11.36
CA LEU A 24 -10.21 5.10 10.02
C LEU A 24 -10.77 6.39 9.41
N CYS A 25 -10.53 6.61 8.13
CA CYS A 25 -11.12 7.70 7.36
C CYS A 25 -12.63 7.48 7.19
N GLN A 26 -13.34 8.50 6.75
CA GLN A 26 -14.71 8.36 6.28
C GLN A 26 -14.70 7.51 4.99
N ASP A 27 -15.76 6.73 4.76
CA ASP A 27 -15.90 5.84 3.60
C ASP A 27 -14.80 4.76 3.49
N HIS A 28 -14.18 4.36 4.63
CA HIS A 28 -13.12 3.35 4.64
C HIS A 28 -13.55 1.96 4.11
N ASP A 29 -14.83 1.68 4.07
CA ASP A 29 -15.42 0.47 3.50
C ASP A 29 -15.86 0.65 2.02
N PHE A 30 -15.51 1.80 1.40
CA PHE A 30 -15.87 2.14 0.02
C PHE A 30 -17.39 2.18 -0.22
N ASP A 31 -18.14 2.75 0.72
CA ASP A 31 -19.60 2.88 0.64
C ASP A 31 -20.05 3.64 -0.62
N THR A 32 -19.22 4.62 -1.07
CA THR A 32 -19.47 5.36 -2.32
C THR A 32 -19.50 4.45 -3.54
N ILE A 33 -18.66 3.41 -3.58
CA ILE A 33 -18.67 2.38 -4.63
C ILE A 33 -19.84 1.42 -4.40
N ALA A 34 -20.09 1.02 -3.16
CA ALA A 34 -21.20 0.15 -2.80
C ALA A 34 -22.56 0.76 -3.17
N ALA A 35 -22.73 2.07 -3.01
CA ALA A 35 -23.94 2.79 -3.39
C ALA A 35 -24.26 2.71 -4.90
N GLN A 36 -23.30 2.31 -5.75
CA GLN A 36 -23.49 2.07 -7.19
C GLN A 36 -23.93 0.64 -7.50
N GLY A 37 -24.31 -0.15 -6.50
CA GLY A 37 -24.74 -1.54 -6.65
C GLY A 37 -23.59 -2.54 -6.74
N VAL A 38 -22.39 -2.16 -6.32
CA VAL A 38 -21.23 -3.05 -6.26
C VAL A 38 -21.12 -3.63 -4.85
N THR A 39 -21.02 -4.95 -4.72
CA THR A 39 -20.67 -5.57 -3.44
C THR A 39 -19.19 -5.35 -3.15
N VAL A 40 -18.86 -4.67 -2.07
CA VAL A 40 -17.47 -4.42 -1.65
C VAL A 40 -17.12 -5.27 -0.43
N GLU A 41 -15.99 -5.98 -0.49
CA GLU A 41 -15.41 -6.72 0.63
C GLU A 41 -13.97 -6.23 0.86
N ASN A 42 -13.76 -5.41 1.87
CA ASN A 42 -12.44 -4.92 2.21
C ASN A 42 -11.78 -5.82 3.27
N HIS A 43 -10.81 -6.62 2.83
CA HIS A 43 -10.01 -7.54 3.67
C HIS A 43 -8.65 -6.97 4.06
N ALA A 44 -8.40 -5.69 3.75
CA ALA A 44 -7.14 -5.03 4.07
C ALA A 44 -6.87 -4.97 5.59
N ARG A 45 -5.61 -5.03 5.98
CA ARG A 45 -5.18 -5.04 7.38
C ARG A 45 -4.01 -4.09 7.61
N MET A 46 -4.08 -3.35 8.69
CA MET A 46 -2.97 -2.52 9.15
C MET A 46 -1.71 -3.38 9.33
N GLY A 47 -0.57 -2.88 8.83
CA GLY A 47 0.72 -3.57 8.93
C GLY A 47 0.90 -4.79 8.01
N ALA A 48 -0.05 -5.05 7.09
CA ALA A 48 0.04 -6.23 6.24
C ALA A 48 1.13 -6.09 5.18
N THR A 49 1.99 -7.10 5.10
CA THR A 49 2.89 -7.37 3.97
C THR A 49 2.20 -8.26 2.94
N ILE A 50 2.80 -8.46 1.78
CA ILE A 50 2.30 -9.40 0.76
C ILE A 50 2.15 -10.82 1.32
N ASP A 51 3.03 -11.27 2.20
CA ASP A 51 2.94 -12.59 2.84
C ASP A 51 1.73 -12.70 3.77
N ALA A 52 1.43 -11.65 4.52
CA ALA A 52 0.19 -11.58 5.31
C ALA A 52 -1.03 -11.53 4.39
N GLY A 53 -0.94 -10.84 3.27
CA GLY A 53 -1.94 -10.79 2.21
C GLY A 53 -2.25 -12.16 1.63
N LEU A 54 -1.23 -12.95 1.29
CA LEU A 54 -1.42 -14.31 0.79
C LEU A 54 -2.22 -15.20 1.76
N LYS A 55 -1.94 -15.09 3.06
CA LYS A 55 -2.72 -15.80 4.09
C LYS A 55 -4.20 -15.36 4.14
N GLN A 56 -4.48 -14.08 3.85
CA GLN A 56 -5.85 -13.59 3.76
C GLN A 56 -6.55 -14.09 2.47
N ILE A 57 -5.83 -14.05 1.35
CA ILE A 57 -6.31 -14.59 0.07
C ILE A 57 -6.71 -16.05 0.23
N ASP A 58 -5.85 -16.87 0.84
CA ASP A 58 -6.14 -18.30 1.07
C ASP A 58 -7.38 -18.55 1.93
N ARG A 59 -7.70 -17.64 2.83
CA ARG A 59 -8.86 -17.78 3.73
C ARG A 59 -10.16 -17.21 3.17
N ARG A 60 -10.08 -16.22 2.27
CA ARG A 60 -11.21 -15.41 1.87
C ARG A 60 -11.58 -15.53 0.40
N LEU A 61 -10.60 -15.86 -0.45
CA LEU A 61 -10.83 -15.98 -1.88
C LEU A 61 -11.45 -17.35 -2.18
N ALA A 62 -12.70 -17.34 -2.55
CA ALA A 62 -13.45 -18.50 -3.07
C ALA A 62 -13.57 -18.37 -4.59
N PRO A 63 -14.05 -19.40 -5.31
CA PRO A 63 -14.41 -19.26 -6.71
C PRO A 63 -15.31 -18.04 -6.94
N CYS A 64 -14.90 -17.17 -7.85
CA CYS A 64 -15.54 -15.89 -8.08
C CYS A 64 -16.66 -16.03 -9.12
N ALA A 65 -17.77 -15.29 -8.89
CA ALA A 65 -18.77 -15.07 -9.93
C ALA A 65 -18.20 -14.16 -11.04
N GLU A 66 -18.82 -14.21 -12.21
CA GLU A 66 -18.55 -13.26 -13.30
C GLU A 66 -18.64 -11.82 -12.77
N ASP A 67 -17.78 -10.94 -13.30
CA ASP A 67 -17.70 -9.54 -12.88
C ASP A 67 -17.14 -9.27 -11.47
N THR A 68 -16.42 -10.24 -10.88
CA THR A 68 -15.62 -9.98 -9.67
C THR A 68 -14.27 -9.39 -10.04
N THR A 69 -13.88 -8.31 -9.35
CA THR A 69 -12.53 -7.73 -9.40
C THR A 69 -11.86 -7.89 -8.04
N VAL A 70 -10.63 -8.37 -8.04
CA VAL A 70 -9.75 -8.38 -6.87
C VAL A 70 -8.73 -7.25 -7.00
N LEU A 71 -8.67 -6.36 -6.00
CA LEU A 71 -7.73 -5.25 -5.93
C LEU A 71 -6.65 -5.56 -4.89
N PHE A 72 -5.38 -5.49 -5.31
CA PHE A 72 -4.23 -5.64 -4.43
C PHE A 72 -3.54 -4.30 -4.17
N CYS A 73 -3.23 -4.03 -2.88
CA CYS A 73 -2.54 -2.82 -2.43
C CYS A 73 -1.54 -3.20 -1.32
N PHE A 74 -0.33 -3.60 -1.69
CA PHE A 74 0.76 -3.97 -0.79
C PHE A 74 2.06 -3.31 -1.24
N GLY A 75 3.00 -3.13 -0.32
CA GLY A 75 4.35 -2.66 -0.61
C GLY A 75 4.90 -1.70 0.44
N GLY A 76 4.05 -0.87 1.06
CA GLY A 76 4.51 0.07 2.08
C GLY A 76 5.14 -0.62 3.29
N ASN A 77 4.48 -1.66 3.81
CA ASN A 77 5.05 -2.44 4.91
C ASN A 77 6.14 -3.43 4.44
N ASP A 78 6.07 -3.86 3.18
CA ASP A 78 7.05 -4.79 2.62
C ASP A 78 8.43 -4.16 2.51
N CYS A 79 8.49 -2.90 2.06
CA CYS A 79 9.74 -2.15 1.93
C CYS A 79 10.27 -1.57 3.25
N ASP A 80 9.49 -1.62 4.32
CA ASP A 80 9.88 -1.05 5.61
C ASP A 80 10.88 -1.95 6.36
N TYR A 81 11.54 -1.38 7.37
CA TYR A 81 12.62 -2.01 8.11
C TYR A 81 12.34 -2.05 9.62
N ASP A 82 13.11 -2.88 10.33
CA ASP A 82 13.21 -2.80 11.80
C ASP A 82 14.12 -1.62 12.20
N TRP A 83 13.54 -0.42 12.31
CA TRP A 83 14.26 0.79 12.66
C TRP A 83 14.93 0.73 14.04
N LYS A 84 14.40 -0.10 14.95
CA LYS A 84 15.02 -0.31 16.26
C LYS A 84 16.30 -1.10 16.14
N ALA A 85 16.33 -2.14 15.31
CA ALA A 85 17.52 -2.91 15.03
C ALA A 85 18.60 -2.05 14.35
N ILE A 86 18.21 -1.26 13.33
CA ILE A 86 19.13 -0.33 12.64
C ILE A 86 19.68 0.71 13.61
N SER A 87 18.84 1.29 14.47
CA SER A 87 19.29 2.26 15.47
C SER A 87 20.30 1.67 16.47
N ALA A 88 20.19 0.40 16.77
CA ALA A 88 21.08 -0.31 17.69
C ALA A 88 22.41 -0.74 17.04
N ASP A 89 22.37 -1.10 15.76
CA ASP A 89 23.53 -1.58 14.98
C ASP A 89 23.53 -0.99 13.56
N PRO A 90 23.96 0.27 13.38
CA PRO A 90 23.90 0.95 12.07
C PRO A 90 24.93 0.42 11.06
N ASP A 91 25.87 -0.41 11.45
CA ASP A 91 26.88 -1.01 10.59
C ASP A 91 26.51 -2.46 10.18
N GLY A 92 25.44 -3.01 10.76
CA GLY A 92 24.92 -4.32 10.45
C GLY A 92 24.19 -4.41 9.12
N GLU A 93 23.98 -5.62 8.64
CA GLU A 93 23.12 -5.88 7.50
C GLU A 93 21.65 -5.94 7.94
N HIS A 94 20.81 -5.11 7.34
CA HIS A 94 19.38 -5.06 7.62
C HIS A 94 18.58 -5.30 6.36
N LEU A 95 17.68 -6.26 6.41
CA LEU A 95 16.78 -6.57 5.32
C LEU A 95 15.41 -5.91 5.54
N PRO A 96 14.70 -5.53 4.47
CA PRO A 96 13.32 -5.07 4.58
C PRO A 96 12.42 -6.21 5.09
N HIS A 97 11.23 -5.87 5.56
CA HIS A 97 10.28 -6.88 6.06
C HIS A 97 9.97 -7.96 5.01
N THR A 98 9.95 -7.58 3.73
CA THR A 98 9.82 -8.53 2.61
C THR A 98 10.87 -8.18 1.55
N PRO A 99 11.98 -8.94 1.44
CA PRO A 99 12.98 -8.73 0.38
C PRO A 99 12.36 -8.74 -1.02
N SER A 100 12.95 -7.99 -1.95
CA SER A 100 12.39 -7.69 -3.28
C SER A 100 11.99 -8.94 -4.07
N GLU A 101 12.84 -9.98 -4.07
CA GLU A 101 12.52 -11.24 -4.77
C GLU A 101 11.27 -11.92 -4.16
N ARG A 102 11.20 -11.96 -2.83
CA ARG A 102 10.04 -12.51 -2.12
C ARG A 102 8.77 -11.70 -2.37
N PHE A 103 8.90 -10.37 -2.45
CA PHE A 103 7.80 -9.47 -2.78
C PHE A 103 7.23 -9.73 -4.17
N ILE A 104 8.11 -9.86 -5.18
CA ILE A 104 7.73 -10.21 -6.55
C ILE A 104 7.02 -11.56 -6.58
N ASP A 105 7.60 -12.59 -5.97
CA ASP A 105 7.02 -13.95 -5.92
C ASP A 105 5.65 -13.97 -5.23
N GLY A 106 5.51 -13.20 -4.15
CA GLY A 106 4.25 -13.03 -3.43
C GLY A 106 3.15 -12.44 -4.30
N TYR A 107 3.45 -11.36 -5.02
CA TYR A 107 2.51 -10.75 -5.96
C TYR A 107 2.18 -11.68 -7.13
N CYS A 108 3.16 -12.34 -7.72
CA CYS A 108 2.93 -13.34 -8.77
C CYS A 108 1.96 -14.43 -8.30
N THR A 109 2.13 -14.89 -7.08
CA THR A 109 1.27 -15.90 -6.46
C THR A 109 -0.15 -15.36 -6.22
N ALA A 110 -0.28 -14.15 -5.68
CA ALA A 110 -1.57 -13.49 -5.44
C ALA A 110 -2.37 -13.31 -6.75
N ILE A 111 -1.72 -12.82 -7.80
CA ILE A 111 -2.33 -12.61 -9.12
C ILE A 111 -2.82 -13.94 -9.71
N ARG A 112 -1.99 -15.00 -9.66
CA ARG A 112 -2.37 -16.33 -10.17
C ARG A 112 -3.56 -16.90 -9.41
N LYS A 113 -3.58 -16.82 -8.08
CA LYS A 113 -4.70 -17.28 -7.25
C LYS A 113 -5.99 -16.54 -7.59
N ALA A 114 -5.96 -15.21 -7.72
CA ALA A 114 -7.14 -14.43 -8.08
C ALA A 114 -7.70 -14.83 -9.47
N ARG A 115 -6.83 -15.02 -10.46
CA ARG A 115 -7.22 -15.45 -11.80
C ARG A 115 -7.75 -16.89 -11.81
N GLN A 116 -7.13 -17.79 -11.08
CA GLN A 116 -7.63 -19.18 -10.94
C GLN A 116 -9.01 -19.22 -10.29
N ALA A 117 -9.31 -18.29 -9.38
CA ALA A 117 -10.64 -18.13 -8.82
C ALA A 117 -11.66 -17.50 -9.79
N GLY A 118 -11.24 -17.05 -10.98
CA GLY A 118 -12.11 -16.43 -11.99
C GLY A 118 -12.23 -14.91 -11.90
N ALA A 119 -11.45 -14.25 -11.03
CA ALA A 119 -11.52 -12.80 -10.87
C ALA A 119 -10.65 -12.04 -11.89
N ARG A 120 -11.08 -10.83 -12.24
CA ARG A 120 -10.21 -9.82 -12.83
C ARG A 120 -9.29 -9.26 -11.74
N VAL A 121 -8.07 -8.88 -12.10
CA VAL A 121 -7.09 -8.37 -11.14
C VAL A 121 -6.79 -6.91 -11.43
N ALA A 122 -6.88 -6.10 -10.40
CA ALA A 122 -6.38 -4.74 -10.35
C ALA A 122 -5.31 -4.61 -9.25
N MET A 123 -4.40 -3.68 -9.43
CA MET A 123 -3.33 -3.35 -8.48
C MET A 123 -3.26 -1.85 -8.30
N THR A 124 -2.89 -1.38 -7.11
CA THR A 124 -2.57 0.03 -6.91
C THR A 124 -1.06 0.23 -6.97
N SER A 125 -0.60 1.33 -7.56
CA SER A 125 0.73 1.85 -7.24
C SER A 125 0.77 2.36 -5.80
N LEU A 126 1.98 2.52 -5.22
CA LEU A 126 2.13 2.99 -3.85
C LEU A 126 1.99 4.51 -3.81
N PRO A 127 1.12 5.10 -2.97
CA PRO A 127 1.16 6.53 -2.71
C PRO A 127 2.57 6.94 -2.28
N PRO A 128 3.09 8.10 -2.73
CA PRO A 128 4.41 8.55 -2.30
C PRO A 128 4.41 8.86 -0.80
N LEU A 129 5.52 8.60 -0.12
CA LEU A 129 5.71 9.06 1.26
C LEU A 129 6.26 10.50 1.31
N GLU A 130 6.10 11.17 2.45
CA GLU A 130 6.77 12.42 2.76
C GLU A 130 7.97 12.10 3.67
N GLN A 131 9.17 12.05 3.08
CA GLN A 131 10.37 11.49 3.72
C GLN A 131 10.78 12.22 5.00
N SER A 132 10.62 13.55 5.07
CA SER A 132 11.03 14.31 6.25
C SER A 132 10.17 14.00 7.47
N ARG A 133 8.85 13.89 7.27
CA ARG A 133 7.93 13.47 8.34
C ARG A 133 8.15 12.02 8.71
N TYR A 134 8.31 11.15 7.70
CA TYR A 134 8.55 9.74 7.94
C TYR A 134 9.86 9.52 8.71
N PHE A 135 10.95 10.18 8.32
CA PHE A 135 12.20 10.14 9.08
C PHE A 135 12.01 10.58 10.52
N SER A 136 11.32 11.71 10.73
CA SER A 136 11.02 12.22 12.08
C SER A 136 10.15 11.23 12.88
N PHE A 137 9.26 10.48 12.22
CA PHE A 137 8.40 9.50 12.86
C PHE A 137 9.17 8.24 13.29
N ILE A 138 9.96 7.65 12.40
CA ILE A 138 10.70 6.41 12.67
C ILE A 138 11.85 6.60 13.67
N THR A 139 12.35 7.83 13.82
CA THR A 139 13.42 8.14 14.77
C THR A 139 12.92 8.51 16.17
N LYS A 140 11.61 8.55 16.41
CA LYS A 140 11.07 8.85 17.75
C LYS A 140 11.54 7.82 18.79
N GLY A 141 12.34 8.31 19.77
CA GLY A 141 12.91 7.45 20.84
C GLY A 141 14.04 6.53 20.39
N LEU A 142 14.56 6.72 19.18
CA LEU A 142 15.69 6.00 18.60
C LEU A 142 16.84 6.97 18.27
N SER A 143 18.03 6.43 17.94
CA SER A 143 19.16 7.25 17.46
C SER A 143 18.94 7.68 16.01
N ALA A 144 18.53 8.91 15.79
CA ALA A 144 18.40 9.48 14.45
C ALA A 144 19.75 9.51 13.71
N GLU A 145 20.85 9.72 14.43
CA GLU A 145 22.21 9.70 13.87
C GLU A 145 22.57 8.31 13.30
N ASN A 146 22.31 7.24 14.05
CA ASN A 146 22.58 5.88 13.61
C ASN A 146 21.70 5.50 12.40
N ILE A 147 20.41 5.83 12.45
CA ILE A 147 19.50 5.57 11.33
C ILE A 147 19.93 6.34 10.09
N LEU A 148 20.29 7.62 10.22
CA LEU A 148 20.80 8.42 9.10
C LEU A 148 22.13 7.89 8.56
N ARG A 149 23.02 7.43 9.43
CA ARG A 149 24.30 6.81 9.04
C ARG A 149 24.05 5.57 8.18
N TRP A 150 23.10 4.72 8.56
CA TRP A 150 22.74 3.52 7.79
C TRP A 150 22.07 3.87 6.46
N LEU A 151 21.16 4.85 6.45
CA LEU A 151 20.47 5.32 5.24
C LEU A 151 21.39 6.03 4.24
N GLY A 152 22.46 6.70 4.74
CA GLY A 152 23.30 7.63 3.98
C GLY A 152 22.67 9.01 3.85
N ASP A 153 21.43 9.11 3.43
CA ASP A 153 20.61 10.34 3.39
C ASP A 153 19.11 10.03 3.58
N THR A 154 18.31 11.03 3.95
CA THR A 154 16.88 10.86 4.19
C THR A 154 16.08 10.57 2.92
N ASP A 155 16.56 10.98 1.74
CA ASP A 155 15.89 10.75 0.47
C ASP A 155 15.94 9.27 0.06
N HIS A 156 16.83 8.49 0.71
CA HIS A 156 16.87 7.04 0.53
C HIS A 156 15.53 6.39 0.89
N LEU A 157 14.82 6.89 1.90
CA LEU A 157 13.48 6.40 2.25
C LEU A 157 12.51 6.48 1.06
N TYR A 158 12.52 7.63 0.36
CA TYR A 158 11.69 7.83 -0.83
C TYR A 158 12.14 6.96 -1.99
N ARG A 159 13.46 6.95 -2.29
CA ARG A 159 14.03 6.14 -3.40
C ARG A 159 13.78 4.65 -3.19
N TRP A 160 13.87 4.18 -1.96
CA TRP A 160 13.63 2.78 -1.61
C TRP A 160 12.16 2.37 -1.79
N GLN A 161 11.23 3.21 -1.34
CA GLN A 161 9.81 2.98 -1.59
C GLN A 161 9.48 3.05 -3.10
N GLU A 162 10.15 3.96 -3.86
CA GLU A 162 10.00 4.02 -5.32
C GLU A 162 10.45 2.73 -6.00
N TYR A 163 11.51 2.11 -5.51
CA TYR A 163 11.97 0.83 -6.03
C TYR A 163 10.89 -0.27 -5.89
N TYR A 164 10.19 -0.33 -4.76
CA TYR A 164 9.04 -1.24 -4.60
C TYR A 164 7.85 -0.85 -5.46
N ASN A 165 7.58 0.44 -5.58
CA ASN A 165 6.54 0.94 -6.48
C ASN A 165 6.79 0.56 -7.94
N ASP A 166 8.04 0.63 -8.41
CA ASP A 166 8.42 0.21 -9.75
C ASP A 166 8.15 -1.28 -9.97
N MET A 167 8.50 -2.15 -9.01
CA MET A 167 8.17 -3.57 -9.08
C MET A 167 6.65 -3.81 -9.24
N VAL A 168 5.80 -3.12 -8.47
CA VAL A 168 4.34 -3.21 -8.60
C VAL A 168 3.90 -2.80 -10.00
N THR A 169 4.44 -1.71 -10.51
CA THR A 169 4.12 -1.18 -11.84
C THR A 169 4.55 -2.15 -12.94
N GLN A 170 5.76 -2.70 -12.85
CA GLN A 170 6.27 -3.70 -13.81
C GLN A 170 5.42 -4.98 -13.77
N LEU A 171 5.07 -5.48 -12.57
CA LEU A 171 4.21 -6.65 -12.41
C LEU A 171 2.82 -6.42 -13.01
N SER A 172 2.22 -5.25 -12.78
CA SER A 172 0.92 -4.94 -13.36
C SER A 172 0.94 -5.01 -14.88
N ARG A 173 1.99 -4.48 -15.51
CA ARG A 173 2.21 -4.54 -16.97
C ARG A 173 2.47 -5.96 -17.45
N ALA A 174 3.39 -6.69 -16.80
CA ALA A 174 3.79 -8.04 -17.18
C ALA A 174 2.61 -9.03 -17.13
N PHE A 175 1.73 -8.86 -16.16
CA PHE A 175 0.53 -9.67 -16.02
C PHE A 175 -0.70 -9.07 -16.72
N GLY A 176 -0.64 -7.89 -17.32
CA GLY A 176 -1.80 -7.22 -17.90
C GLY A 176 -2.91 -6.96 -16.86
N CYS A 177 -2.52 -6.60 -15.63
CA CYS A 177 -3.45 -6.20 -14.59
C CYS A 177 -3.83 -4.73 -14.76
N ARG A 178 -5.05 -4.35 -14.35
CA ARG A 178 -5.44 -2.94 -14.29
C ARG A 178 -4.65 -2.24 -13.19
N LEU A 179 -3.87 -1.22 -13.53
CA LEU A 179 -3.19 -0.37 -12.55
C LEU A 179 -4.09 0.81 -12.18
N VAL A 180 -4.34 0.99 -10.89
CA VAL A 180 -4.85 2.22 -10.28
C VAL A 180 -3.62 3.02 -9.85
N ASP A 181 -3.22 4.01 -10.64
CA ASP A 181 -1.97 4.74 -10.41
C ASP A 181 -2.13 5.84 -9.36
N LEU A 182 -2.24 5.41 -8.08
CA LEU A 182 -2.34 6.32 -6.94
C LEU A 182 -1.13 7.26 -6.86
N ARG A 183 0.08 6.74 -7.17
CA ARG A 183 1.29 7.56 -7.10
C ARG A 183 1.21 8.77 -8.00
N ALA A 184 0.81 8.59 -9.25
CA ALA A 184 0.66 9.69 -10.19
C ALA A 184 -0.39 10.70 -9.71
N GLU A 185 -1.51 10.24 -9.12
CA GLU A 185 -2.56 11.12 -8.60
C GLU A 185 -2.04 12.01 -7.45
N PHE A 186 -1.28 11.43 -6.53
CA PHE A 186 -0.68 12.18 -5.42
C PHE A 186 0.41 13.15 -5.91
N LEU A 187 1.32 12.70 -6.78
CA LEU A 187 2.47 13.49 -7.24
C LEU A 187 2.07 14.70 -8.07
N LYS A 188 1.01 14.62 -8.88
CA LYS A 188 0.52 15.78 -9.66
C LYS A 188 -0.23 16.80 -8.81
N SER A 189 -0.57 16.47 -7.56
CA SER A 189 -1.28 17.38 -6.67
C SER A 189 -0.34 18.47 -6.14
N ARG A 190 -0.70 19.74 -6.35
CA ARG A 190 0.05 20.88 -5.79
C ARG A 190 -0.05 20.97 -4.26
N VAL A 191 -1.01 20.28 -3.66
CA VAL A 191 -1.22 20.24 -2.21
C VAL A 191 -0.77 18.91 -1.60
N PHE A 192 0.13 18.19 -2.28
CA PHE A 192 0.65 16.90 -1.85
C PHE A 192 0.96 16.81 -0.34
N PRO A 193 1.65 17.81 0.29
CA PRO A 193 1.94 17.71 1.72
C PRO A 193 0.70 17.62 2.62
N SER A 194 -0.46 18.10 2.18
CA SER A 194 -1.73 18.01 2.93
C SER A 194 -2.45 16.69 2.74
N LEU A 195 -2.05 15.88 1.76
CA LEU A 195 -2.62 14.57 1.49
C LEU A 195 -2.02 13.45 2.35
N ILE A 196 -0.84 13.72 2.97
CA ILE A 196 -0.11 12.77 3.80
C ILE A 196 -0.14 13.24 5.25
N GLY A 197 -0.37 12.33 6.17
CA GLY A 197 -0.46 12.58 7.61
C GLY A 197 0.86 12.92 8.28
N ALA A 198 0.81 13.09 9.60
CA ALA A 198 1.95 13.53 10.39
C ALA A 198 3.08 12.50 10.50
N ASP A 199 2.82 11.23 10.20
CA ASP A 199 3.82 10.17 10.15
C ASP A 199 4.54 10.05 8.80
N GLY A 200 4.12 10.80 7.79
CA GLY A 200 4.74 10.83 6.47
C GLY A 200 4.35 9.68 5.54
N ILE A 201 3.48 8.77 5.97
CA ILE A 201 3.05 7.59 5.16
C ILE A 201 1.55 7.41 5.03
N HIS A 202 0.79 7.56 6.11
CA HIS A 202 -0.65 7.37 6.05
C HIS A 202 -1.32 8.59 5.42
N PRO A 203 -2.25 8.39 4.47
CA PRO A 203 -3.00 9.51 3.90
C PRO A 203 -3.87 10.21 4.95
N THR A 204 -4.08 11.51 4.78
CA THR A 204 -5.13 12.24 5.48
C THR A 204 -6.51 11.87 4.94
N GLN A 205 -7.60 12.43 5.50
CA GLN A 205 -8.93 12.28 4.90
C GLN A 205 -8.93 12.68 3.42
N ALA A 206 -8.34 13.83 3.09
CA ALA A 206 -8.25 14.28 1.69
C ALA A 206 -7.41 13.35 0.80
N GLY A 207 -6.37 12.72 1.37
CA GLY A 207 -5.60 11.69 0.67
C GLY A 207 -6.42 10.42 0.42
N HIS A 208 -7.25 10.00 1.38
CA HIS A 208 -8.16 8.87 1.20
C HIS A 208 -9.28 9.18 0.21
N ASP A 209 -9.82 10.39 0.21
CA ASP A 209 -10.81 10.82 -0.80
C ASP A 209 -10.23 10.70 -2.22
N LEU A 210 -8.95 11.08 -2.40
CA LEU A 210 -8.25 10.92 -3.67
C LEU A 210 -8.06 9.44 -4.05
N ILE A 211 -7.73 8.57 -3.07
CA ILE A 211 -7.63 7.11 -3.29
C ILE A 211 -8.98 6.55 -3.76
N HIS A 212 -10.07 6.88 -3.06
CA HIS A 212 -11.41 6.39 -3.40
C HIS A 212 -11.84 6.82 -4.81
N GLN A 213 -11.64 8.10 -5.15
CA GLN A 213 -11.92 8.62 -6.49
C GLN A 213 -11.09 7.91 -7.56
N SER A 214 -9.81 7.64 -7.29
CA SER A 214 -8.92 6.95 -8.22
C SER A 214 -9.34 5.50 -8.44
N VAL A 215 -9.68 4.78 -7.37
CA VAL A 215 -10.19 3.41 -7.45
C VAL A 215 -11.51 3.37 -8.22
N GLN A 216 -12.44 4.26 -7.88
CA GLN A 216 -13.73 4.35 -8.56
C GLN A 216 -13.55 4.63 -10.06
N SER A 217 -12.80 5.67 -10.43
CA SER A 217 -12.53 6.03 -11.82
C SER A 217 -11.87 4.90 -12.61
N ALA A 218 -10.89 4.23 -12.01
CA ALA A 218 -10.15 3.18 -12.68
C ALA A 218 -10.97 1.89 -12.85
N LEU A 219 -11.91 1.59 -11.96
CA LEU A 219 -12.67 0.35 -11.95
C LEU A 219 -14.13 0.49 -12.44
N SER A 220 -14.60 1.73 -12.69
CA SER A 220 -15.87 1.96 -13.38
C SER A 220 -15.76 1.56 -14.85
N TYR A 221 -16.69 0.72 -15.33
CA TYR A 221 -16.85 0.30 -16.73
C TYR A 221 -18.24 0.65 -17.23
#